data_ce86f3d07d9048f57f38867bbf5f0c68
#
_entry.id   ce86f3d07d9048f57f38867bbf5f0c68
#
_cell.length_a   1.000
_cell.length_b   1.000
_cell.length_c   1.000
_cell.angle_alpha   90.00
_cell.angle_beta   90.00
_cell.angle_gamma   90.00
#
_symmetry.space_group_name_H-M   'P 1'
#
loop_
_entity.id
_entity.type
_entity.pdbx_description
1 polymer ?
#
loop_
_entity_poly.entity_id
_entity_poly.type
_entity_poly.pdbx_seq_one_letter_code
_entity_poly.pdbx_strand_id
1 'polypeptide(L)'
;MKELTRRDFVRSGFAAGIGIGIAPELLRSGVTRQAPAQTPAAADPYAMVDPELLAAIKQFPFPTQSFTSENLAVGRKWPPLPPLPPPAPQPFERHIPGPSGAPDLRLVVVDPAPGTKGRPAFMHMHGGGFVTGMAGQFNPFLQAVAQNCGCLVVSVDYRLAPETHFPGSLEDNYTALRWLYKNSDELGVDRKRIAIGGESAGGSHSAMLAIAARDRREIPILFQLLIYPALDDRTGSTRQVPPFMGQFVWNAASNRFGWTSFLGVPAGSPTVPAGAVPARVENLAGLPPTFIGVGALDLFVEEDVEYARRLLDAGVPTELHVIPGAYHGFDVFVPDAAVSKRFAELWTAALRRAFAAG
;
A
#
# COMPACT_ATOMS: atom_id res chain seq x y z
N MET A 1 -0.04 25.91 47.42
CA MET A 1 -0.68 25.40 46.18
C MET A 1 -1.13 23.98 46.47
N LYS A 2 -2.46 23.78 46.62
CA LYS A 2 -3.03 22.45 46.90
C LYS A 2 -3.28 21.72 45.56
N GLU A 3 -2.75 20.53 45.47
CA GLU A 3 -3.01 19.63 44.35
C GLU A 3 -4.50 19.22 44.31
N LEU A 4 -5.14 19.45 43.16
CA LEU A 4 -6.50 19.01 42.85
C LEU A 4 -6.45 17.54 42.43
N THR A 5 -7.15 16.67 43.15
CA THR A 5 -7.22 15.25 42.85
C THR A 5 -8.34 14.94 41.85
N ARG A 6 -8.22 13.81 41.14
CA ARG A 6 -9.16 13.30 40.13
C ARG A 6 -10.63 13.13 40.60
N ARG A 7 -10.92 13.34 41.88
CA ARG A 7 -12.28 13.25 42.47
C ARG A 7 -13.09 14.53 42.39
N ASP A 8 -12.44 15.68 42.11
CA ASP A 8 -13.13 16.98 42.12
C ASP A 8 -13.79 17.33 40.77
N PHE A 9 -13.51 16.55 39.72
CA PHE A 9 -14.02 16.79 38.33
C PHE A 9 -15.43 16.17 38.07
N VAL A 10 -15.94 15.31 38.94
CA VAL A 10 -17.19 14.55 38.69
C VAL A 10 -18.41 15.14 39.42
N ARG A 11 -18.26 16.22 40.19
CA ARG A 11 -19.34 16.74 41.05
C ARG A 11 -20.01 18.06 40.62
N SER A 12 -19.70 18.60 39.45
CA SER A 12 -20.27 19.90 38.99
C SER A 12 -21.01 19.76 37.65
N GLY A 13 -22.13 19.06 37.63
CA GLY A 13 -22.87 18.95 36.37
C GLY A 13 -24.23 18.29 36.45
N PHE A 14 -25.01 18.51 37.52
CA PHE A 14 -26.42 18.14 37.49
C PHE A 14 -27.22 19.03 38.49
N ALA A 15 -27.89 20.05 37.96
CA ALA A 15 -29.14 20.58 38.52
C ALA A 15 -29.71 21.71 37.64
N ALA A 16 -30.98 21.59 37.35
CA ALA A 16 -31.99 22.50 36.82
C ALA A 16 -32.40 22.15 35.38
N GLY A 17 -33.59 21.60 35.05
CA GLY A 17 -34.85 21.72 35.72
C GLY A 17 -35.89 22.18 34.69
N ILE A 18 -36.59 21.26 34.08
CA ILE A 18 -37.98 21.24 33.64
C ILE A 18 -38.68 22.57 33.34
N GLY A 19 -39.23 22.70 32.15
CA GLY A 19 -40.24 23.66 31.75
C GLY A 19 -40.97 23.19 30.49
N ILE A 20 -42.08 22.45 30.66
CA ILE A 20 -42.99 22.07 29.58
C ILE A 20 -43.87 23.27 29.26
N GLY A 21 -43.91 23.70 28.04
CA GLY A 21 -44.89 24.68 27.51
C GLY A 21 -45.29 24.31 26.11
N ILE A 22 -46.42 23.66 25.94
CA ILE A 22 -47.07 23.40 24.66
C ILE A 22 -47.93 24.63 24.30
N ALA A 23 -47.73 25.21 23.15
CA ALA A 23 -48.73 25.97 22.45
C ALA A 23 -48.55 25.82 20.92
N PRO A 24 -49.67 25.55 20.17
CA PRO A 24 -49.64 25.39 18.74
C PRO A 24 -49.84 26.74 18.06
N GLU A 25 -49.25 26.94 16.92
CA GLU A 25 -49.84 27.58 15.76
C GLU A 25 -48.80 28.16 14.80
N LEU A 26 -49.13 27.88 13.57
CA LEU A 26 -48.89 28.59 12.31
C LEU A 26 -47.85 27.97 11.36
N LEU A 27 -48.36 27.04 10.61
CA LEU A 27 -47.93 26.76 9.23
C LEU A 27 -47.83 28.07 8.45
N ARG A 28 -46.65 28.53 8.17
CA ARG A 28 -46.32 29.39 7.03
C ARG A 28 -45.31 28.69 6.15
N SER A 29 -45.78 28.16 5.03
CA SER A 29 -45.03 27.70 3.90
C SER A 29 -44.14 28.82 3.32
N GLY A 30 -42.95 28.94 3.86
CA GLY A 30 -41.88 29.72 3.26
C GLY A 30 -41.04 28.77 2.40
N VAL A 31 -41.33 28.72 1.11
CA VAL A 31 -40.40 28.16 0.12
C VAL A 31 -39.18 29.05 0.11
N THR A 32 -38.19 28.75 0.95
CA THR A 32 -36.86 29.31 0.81
C THR A 32 -36.26 28.73 -0.47
N ARG A 33 -36.21 29.53 -1.52
CA ARG A 33 -35.35 29.27 -2.68
C ARG A 33 -33.93 29.06 -2.12
N GLN A 34 -33.50 27.80 -2.05
CA GLN A 34 -32.09 27.49 -1.91
C GLN A 34 -31.36 28.15 -3.07
N ALA A 35 -30.48 29.10 -2.76
CA ALA A 35 -29.54 29.60 -3.75
C ALA A 35 -28.83 28.40 -4.39
N PRO A 36 -28.58 28.44 -5.72
CA PRO A 36 -27.85 27.35 -6.36
C PRO A 36 -26.52 27.20 -5.62
N ALA A 37 -26.24 25.98 -5.17
CA ALA A 37 -24.97 25.64 -4.58
C ALA A 37 -23.88 26.13 -5.55
N GLN A 38 -23.09 27.11 -5.13
CA GLN A 38 -21.94 27.55 -5.89
C GLN A 38 -21.06 26.30 -6.04
N THR A 39 -20.83 25.88 -7.28
CA THR A 39 -19.81 24.89 -7.60
C THR A 39 -18.53 25.40 -6.96
N PRO A 40 -17.89 24.70 -6.02
CA PRO A 40 -16.64 25.17 -5.43
C PRO A 40 -15.69 25.46 -6.60
N ALA A 41 -15.09 26.65 -6.63
CA ALA A 41 -13.98 26.92 -7.53
C ALA A 41 -13.03 25.75 -7.38
N ALA A 42 -12.54 25.19 -8.52
CA ALA A 42 -11.63 24.06 -8.50
C ALA A 42 -10.52 24.39 -7.51
N ALA A 43 -10.52 23.69 -6.37
CA ALA A 43 -9.55 23.95 -5.31
C ALA A 43 -8.16 23.72 -5.92
N ASP A 44 -7.23 24.66 -5.67
CA ASP A 44 -5.85 24.51 -6.11
C ASP A 44 -5.32 23.15 -5.62
N PRO A 45 -5.01 22.19 -6.50
CA PRO A 45 -4.57 20.87 -6.09
C PRO A 45 -3.25 20.91 -5.31
N TYR A 46 -2.51 21.99 -5.42
CA TYR A 46 -1.24 22.22 -4.72
C TYR A 46 -1.41 22.73 -3.28
N ALA A 47 -2.56 23.30 -2.95
CA ALA A 47 -2.76 23.99 -1.67
C ALA A 47 -2.63 23.08 -0.44
N MET A 48 -2.86 21.78 -0.60
CA MET A 48 -2.79 20.80 0.49
C MET A 48 -1.49 19.96 0.49
N VAL A 49 -0.62 20.14 -0.51
CA VAL A 49 0.63 19.38 -0.61
C VAL A 49 1.65 19.88 0.39
N ASP A 50 2.34 18.97 1.06
CA ASP A 50 3.47 19.30 1.92
C ASP A 50 4.48 20.18 1.18
N PRO A 51 4.98 21.28 1.77
CA PRO A 51 5.85 22.24 1.08
C PRO A 51 7.14 21.62 0.48
N GLU A 52 7.76 20.64 1.16
CA GLU A 52 8.95 19.97 0.65
C GLU A 52 8.61 19.09 -0.57
N LEU A 53 7.46 18.40 -0.53
CA LEU A 53 6.97 17.59 -1.64
C LEU A 53 6.51 18.45 -2.82
N LEU A 54 5.92 19.63 -2.55
CA LEU A 54 5.47 20.58 -3.58
C LEU A 54 6.63 21.11 -4.41
N ALA A 55 7.78 21.35 -3.79
CA ALA A 55 8.97 21.81 -4.50
C ALA A 55 9.41 20.81 -5.58
N ALA A 56 9.36 19.52 -5.29
CA ALA A 56 9.69 18.47 -6.22
C ALA A 56 8.67 18.36 -7.37
N ILE A 57 7.37 18.45 -7.10
CA ILE A 57 6.31 18.42 -8.13
C ILE A 57 6.53 19.53 -9.17
N LYS A 58 6.92 20.73 -8.70
CA LYS A 58 7.16 21.88 -9.58
C LYS A 58 8.41 21.76 -10.45
N GLN A 59 9.42 21.01 -9.98
CA GLN A 59 10.67 20.78 -10.71
C GLN A 59 10.59 19.63 -11.67
N PHE A 60 9.87 18.58 -11.32
CA PHE A 60 9.68 17.39 -12.15
C PHE A 60 8.22 17.38 -12.61
N PRO A 61 7.95 17.65 -13.89
CA PRO A 61 6.63 17.38 -14.43
C PRO A 61 6.44 15.86 -14.36
N PHE A 62 5.84 15.39 -13.27
CA PHE A 62 5.34 14.02 -13.23
C PHE A 62 4.50 13.80 -14.48
N PRO A 63 4.53 12.61 -15.09
CA PRO A 63 3.75 12.37 -16.27
C PRO A 63 2.30 12.74 -15.98
N THR A 64 1.88 13.88 -16.50
CA THR A 64 0.48 14.33 -16.51
C THR A 64 -0.37 13.41 -17.39
N GLN A 65 0.31 12.54 -18.16
CA GLN A 65 -0.33 11.56 -19.02
C GLN A 65 -0.61 10.28 -18.25
N SER A 66 -1.86 9.89 -18.27
CA SER A 66 -2.28 8.58 -17.78
C SER A 66 -1.65 7.45 -18.58
N PHE A 67 -1.40 6.33 -17.94
CA PHE A 67 -1.00 5.11 -18.63
C PHE A 67 -2.11 4.64 -19.57
N THR A 68 -1.73 4.29 -20.78
CA THR A 68 -2.58 3.73 -21.84
C THR A 68 -1.82 2.64 -22.59
N SER A 69 -2.52 1.88 -23.44
CA SER A 69 -1.88 0.89 -24.32
C SER A 69 -0.83 1.51 -25.25
N GLU A 70 -1.05 2.76 -25.70
CA GLU A 70 -0.15 3.43 -26.63
C GLU A 70 1.17 3.87 -25.97
N ASN A 71 1.14 4.27 -24.70
CA ASN A 71 2.33 4.80 -24.02
C ASN A 71 2.98 3.79 -23.04
N LEU A 72 2.41 2.61 -22.84
CA LEU A 72 2.90 1.60 -21.90
C LEU A 72 4.36 1.21 -22.17
N ALA A 73 4.71 1.00 -23.46
CA ALA A 73 6.07 0.63 -23.83
C ALA A 73 7.10 1.70 -23.47
N VAL A 74 6.71 2.97 -23.43
CA VAL A 74 7.56 4.08 -22.97
C VAL A 74 7.68 4.06 -21.44
N GLY A 75 6.57 3.87 -20.74
CA GLY A 75 6.54 3.80 -19.27
C GLY A 75 7.38 2.65 -18.70
N ARG A 76 7.51 1.55 -19.45
CA ARG A 76 8.35 0.40 -19.08
C ARG A 76 9.86 0.60 -19.28
N LYS A 77 10.27 1.70 -19.89
CA LYS A 77 11.70 1.99 -20.12
C LYS A 77 12.40 2.67 -18.95
N TRP A 78 11.73 2.90 -17.86
CA TRP A 78 12.36 3.47 -16.67
C TRP A 78 13.42 2.50 -16.13
N PRO A 79 14.69 2.91 -16.09
CA PRO A 79 15.74 2.06 -15.56
C PRO A 79 15.56 1.90 -14.04
N PRO A 80 16.05 0.79 -13.48
CA PRO A 80 16.10 0.67 -12.02
C PRO A 80 17.03 1.74 -11.44
N LEU A 81 16.70 2.22 -10.25
CA LEU A 81 17.59 3.09 -9.48
C LEU A 81 18.89 2.33 -9.17
N PRO A 82 20.05 2.97 -9.35
CA PRO A 82 21.31 2.33 -9.04
C PRO A 82 21.36 1.97 -7.54
N PRO A 83 21.96 0.83 -7.18
CA PRO A 83 22.13 0.49 -5.79
C PRO A 83 23.06 1.50 -5.08
N LEU A 84 22.84 1.70 -3.78
CA LEU A 84 23.75 2.46 -2.93
C LEU A 84 25.14 1.77 -2.96
N PRO A 85 26.22 2.55 -2.98
CA PRO A 85 27.58 1.99 -3.00
C PRO A 85 27.90 1.29 -1.65
N PRO A 86 28.92 0.43 -1.64
CA PRO A 86 29.44 -0.10 -0.38
C PRO A 86 29.73 1.00 0.66
N PRO A 87 29.46 0.77 1.96
CA PRO A 87 29.27 -0.53 2.59
C PRO A 87 27.82 -1.07 2.58
N ALA A 88 26.87 -0.45 1.85
CA ALA A 88 25.53 -0.99 1.72
C ALA A 88 25.56 -2.41 1.11
N PRO A 89 24.70 -3.34 1.54
CA PRO A 89 24.64 -4.69 1.00
C PRO A 89 24.26 -4.65 -0.48
N GLN A 90 25.07 -5.26 -1.34
CA GLN A 90 24.88 -5.19 -2.79
C GLN A 90 23.82 -6.20 -3.24
N PRO A 91 22.86 -5.79 -4.10
CA PRO A 91 21.90 -6.69 -4.67
C PRO A 91 22.57 -7.67 -5.64
N PHE A 92 22.08 -8.90 -5.69
CA PHE A 92 22.45 -9.89 -6.69
C PHE A 92 21.22 -10.63 -7.23
N GLU A 93 21.35 -11.20 -8.41
CA GLU A 93 20.26 -11.90 -9.06
C GLU A 93 20.26 -13.38 -8.77
N ARG A 94 19.08 -13.98 -8.67
CA ARG A 94 18.85 -15.40 -8.65
C ARG A 94 17.69 -15.74 -9.57
N HIS A 95 17.83 -16.80 -10.36
CA HIS A 95 16.76 -17.35 -11.18
C HIS A 95 16.27 -18.66 -10.56
N ILE A 96 14.95 -18.82 -10.51
CA ILE A 96 14.29 -20.00 -9.99
C ILE A 96 13.25 -20.49 -11.01
N PRO A 97 12.91 -21.79 -11.04
CA PRO A 97 11.84 -22.26 -11.88
C PRO A 97 10.52 -21.54 -11.57
N GLY A 98 9.87 -21.02 -12.61
CA GLY A 98 8.54 -20.41 -12.49
C GLY A 98 7.42 -21.43 -12.24
N PRO A 99 6.18 -20.96 -12.13
CA PRO A 99 5.01 -21.84 -12.10
C PRO A 99 4.96 -22.73 -13.36
N SER A 100 4.28 -23.87 -13.26
CA SER A 100 4.15 -24.79 -14.40
C SER A 100 3.66 -24.08 -15.66
N GLY A 101 4.41 -24.18 -16.75
CA GLY A 101 4.10 -23.53 -18.04
C GLY A 101 4.49 -22.05 -18.13
N ALA A 102 5.09 -21.48 -17.08
CA ALA A 102 5.61 -20.12 -17.07
C ALA A 102 7.16 -20.10 -17.20
N PRO A 103 7.75 -18.97 -17.60
CA PRO A 103 9.21 -18.83 -17.63
C PRO A 103 9.80 -18.87 -16.21
N ASP A 104 11.12 -19.04 -16.13
CA ASP A 104 11.87 -18.88 -14.89
C ASP A 104 11.64 -17.48 -14.31
N LEU A 105 11.60 -17.41 -12.98
CA LEU A 105 11.45 -16.14 -12.24
C LEU A 105 12.82 -15.60 -11.87
N ARG A 106 13.05 -14.34 -12.24
CA ARG A 106 14.17 -13.57 -11.76
C ARG A 106 13.82 -13.00 -10.38
N LEU A 107 14.74 -13.15 -9.43
CA LEU A 107 14.69 -12.57 -8.10
C LEU A 107 15.89 -11.62 -7.93
N VAL A 108 15.67 -10.48 -7.28
CA VAL A 108 16.75 -9.63 -6.79
C VAL A 108 16.86 -9.82 -5.29
N VAL A 109 18.03 -10.26 -4.84
CA VAL A 109 18.30 -10.60 -3.43
C VAL A 109 19.27 -9.61 -2.84
N VAL A 110 18.96 -9.11 -1.65
CA VAL A 110 19.86 -8.26 -0.85
C VAL A 110 20.11 -8.93 0.48
N ASP A 111 21.36 -9.31 0.70
CA ASP A 111 21.81 -10.00 1.89
C ASP A 111 22.74 -9.09 2.72
N PRO A 112 22.28 -8.57 3.89
CA PRO A 112 23.09 -7.68 4.72
C PRO A 112 24.15 -8.40 5.53
N ALA A 113 24.06 -9.74 5.69
CA ALA A 113 24.95 -10.52 6.53
C ALA A 113 25.13 -11.96 6.02
N PRO A 114 25.84 -12.18 4.92
CA PRO A 114 26.05 -13.50 4.33
C PRO A 114 26.61 -14.50 5.36
N GLY A 115 26.05 -15.71 5.36
CA GLY A 115 26.45 -16.79 6.27
C GLY A 115 25.79 -16.75 7.67
N THR A 116 25.10 -15.69 8.04
CA THR A 116 24.31 -15.61 9.28
C THR A 116 23.08 -16.52 9.17
N LYS A 117 22.78 -17.26 10.25
CA LYS A 117 21.64 -18.17 10.33
C LYS A 117 20.54 -17.63 11.24
N GLY A 118 19.32 -18.12 11.03
CA GLY A 118 18.16 -17.81 11.85
C GLY A 118 17.70 -16.36 11.77
N ARG A 119 17.98 -15.65 10.68
CA ARG A 119 17.53 -14.27 10.45
C ARG A 119 16.14 -14.20 9.82
N PRO A 120 15.42 -13.10 9.97
CA PRO A 120 14.16 -12.90 9.25
C PRO A 120 14.38 -12.71 7.75
N ALA A 121 13.30 -12.83 6.97
CA ALA A 121 13.28 -12.48 5.56
C ALA A 121 12.09 -11.56 5.23
N PHE A 122 12.31 -10.64 4.29
CA PHE A 122 11.29 -9.80 3.70
C PHE A 122 11.18 -10.09 2.21
N MET A 123 10.03 -10.61 1.78
CA MET A 123 9.73 -10.80 0.37
C MET A 123 8.99 -9.60 -0.16
N HIS A 124 9.56 -8.96 -1.16
CA HIS A 124 9.10 -7.71 -1.74
C HIS A 124 8.47 -7.90 -3.11
N MET A 125 7.34 -7.28 -3.33
CA MET A 125 6.69 -7.10 -4.63
C MET A 125 6.73 -5.62 -5.02
N HIS A 126 7.24 -5.34 -6.21
CA HIS A 126 7.39 -3.94 -6.67
C HIS A 126 6.06 -3.30 -7.10
N GLY A 127 6.00 -1.97 -7.06
CA GLY A 127 4.91 -1.17 -7.61
C GLY A 127 4.91 -1.11 -9.15
N GLY A 128 4.02 -0.30 -9.71
CA GLY A 128 3.93 -0.07 -11.15
C GLY A 128 2.57 -0.38 -11.78
N GLY A 129 1.48 -0.32 -10.97
CA GLY A 129 0.10 -0.43 -11.46
C GLY A 129 -0.21 -1.74 -12.18
N PHE A 130 0.46 -2.83 -11.83
CA PHE A 130 0.39 -4.16 -12.44
C PHE A 130 0.99 -4.25 -13.86
N VAL A 131 1.30 -3.13 -14.50
CA VAL A 131 1.65 -3.06 -15.93
C VAL A 131 3.08 -2.64 -16.19
N THR A 132 3.79 -2.16 -15.19
CA THR A 132 5.20 -1.71 -15.29
C THR A 132 5.97 -2.04 -14.00
N GLY A 133 7.25 -1.73 -13.97
CA GLY A 133 8.13 -2.06 -12.85
C GLY A 133 8.92 -3.34 -13.05
N MET A 134 9.88 -3.58 -12.17
CA MET A 134 10.71 -4.79 -12.15
C MET A 134 11.33 -4.99 -10.76
N ALA A 135 11.73 -6.22 -10.44
CA ALA A 135 12.53 -6.47 -9.25
C ALA A 135 13.83 -5.65 -9.29
N GLY A 136 14.18 -5.03 -8.17
CA GLY A 136 15.31 -4.12 -8.08
C GLY A 136 15.06 -2.73 -8.68
N GLN A 137 13.82 -2.39 -9.08
CA GLN A 137 13.46 -1.04 -9.54
C GLN A 137 13.91 0.02 -8.55
N PHE A 138 13.73 -0.23 -7.26
CA PHE A 138 14.08 0.65 -6.15
C PHE A 138 15.16 0.00 -5.27
N ASN A 139 16.34 -0.30 -5.82
CA ASN A 139 17.45 -0.91 -5.07
C ASN A 139 17.78 -0.21 -3.75
N PRO A 140 17.84 1.14 -3.65
CA PRO A 140 18.10 1.81 -2.38
C PRO A 140 17.08 1.46 -1.29
N PHE A 141 15.79 1.30 -1.64
CA PHE A 141 14.76 0.85 -0.70
C PHE A 141 15.04 -0.58 -0.20
N LEU A 142 15.33 -1.52 -1.10
CA LEU A 142 15.64 -2.91 -0.73
C LEU A 142 16.86 -2.99 0.19
N GLN A 143 17.90 -2.22 -0.11
CA GLN A 143 19.12 -2.14 0.71
C GLN A 143 18.83 -1.54 2.08
N ALA A 144 18.01 -0.49 2.16
CA ALA A 144 17.58 0.12 3.42
C ALA A 144 16.76 -0.85 4.28
N VAL A 145 15.83 -1.60 3.70
CA VAL A 145 15.07 -2.65 4.41
C VAL A 145 16.03 -3.71 4.96
N ALA A 146 16.93 -4.23 4.12
CA ALA A 146 17.88 -5.25 4.52
C ALA A 146 18.77 -4.80 5.70
N GLN A 147 19.32 -3.60 5.60
CA GLN A 147 20.20 -3.01 6.63
C GLN A 147 19.46 -2.69 7.91
N ASN A 148 18.35 -1.94 7.79
CA ASN A 148 17.64 -1.41 8.95
C ASN A 148 16.90 -2.49 9.74
N CYS A 149 16.46 -3.56 9.06
CA CYS A 149 15.72 -4.65 9.69
C CYS A 149 16.58 -5.92 9.93
N GLY A 150 17.82 -5.96 9.47
CA GLY A 150 18.72 -7.12 9.61
C GLY A 150 18.14 -8.39 8.96
N CYS A 151 17.44 -8.25 7.82
CA CYS A 151 16.73 -9.33 7.15
C CYS A 151 17.26 -9.60 5.75
N LEU A 152 17.12 -10.85 5.28
CA LEU A 152 17.28 -11.15 3.86
C LEU A 152 16.11 -10.53 3.09
N VAL A 153 16.39 -9.76 2.04
CA VAL A 153 15.35 -9.22 1.16
C VAL A 153 15.34 -9.98 -0.15
N VAL A 154 14.15 -10.37 -0.61
CA VAL A 154 13.93 -11.05 -1.89
C VAL A 154 12.87 -10.30 -2.66
N SER A 155 13.23 -9.58 -3.71
CA SER A 155 12.31 -8.87 -4.61
C SER A 155 12.00 -9.73 -5.83
N VAL A 156 10.70 -9.84 -6.19
CA VAL A 156 10.21 -10.76 -7.22
C VAL A 156 9.94 -10.02 -8.50
N ASP A 157 10.50 -10.52 -9.61
CA ASP A 157 10.24 -10.02 -10.97
C ASP A 157 9.04 -10.78 -11.55
N TYR A 158 7.85 -10.49 -11.04
CA TYR A 158 6.61 -11.13 -11.44
C TYR A 158 6.14 -10.66 -12.83
N ARG A 159 5.44 -11.52 -13.57
CA ARG A 159 4.91 -11.20 -14.91
C ARG A 159 3.88 -10.08 -14.85
N LEU A 160 3.99 -9.16 -15.80
CA LEU A 160 3.16 -7.97 -15.90
C LEU A 160 1.93 -8.18 -16.79
N ALA A 161 0.91 -7.39 -16.53
CA ALA A 161 -0.24 -7.21 -17.40
C ALA A 161 0.08 -6.13 -18.49
N PRO A 162 -0.60 -6.14 -19.64
CA PRO A 162 -1.70 -7.02 -20.02
C PRO A 162 -1.27 -8.40 -20.54
N GLU A 163 0.03 -8.65 -20.72
CA GLU A 163 0.52 -9.93 -21.27
C GLU A 163 0.17 -11.12 -20.37
N THR A 164 0.09 -10.86 -19.07
CA THR A 164 -0.30 -11.86 -18.07
C THR A 164 -1.38 -11.31 -17.15
N HIS A 165 -2.60 -11.82 -17.31
CA HIS A 165 -3.71 -11.49 -16.39
C HIS A 165 -3.62 -12.29 -15.09
N PHE A 166 -4.42 -11.89 -14.09
CA PHE A 166 -4.64 -12.68 -12.89
C PHE A 166 -5.12 -14.11 -13.27
N PRO A 167 -4.59 -15.19 -12.62
CA PRO A 167 -3.73 -15.17 -11.44
C PRO A 167 -2.23 -15.25 -11.72
N GLY A 168 -1.76 -15.02 -12.95
CA GLY A 168 -0.38 -15.32 -13.35
C GLY A 168 0.69 -14.71 -12.42
N SER A 169 0.66 -13.42 -12.15
CA SER A 169 1.60 -12.77 -11.24
C SER A 169 1.43 -13.19 -9.77
N LEU A 170 0.22 -13.56 -9.34
CA LEU A 170 0.01 -14.14 -8.02
C LEU A 170 0.71 -15.51 -7.89
N GLU A 171 0.62 -16.35 -8.92
CA GLU A 171 1.31 -17.64 -8.92
C GLU A 171 2.83 -17.48 -8.99
N ASP A 172 3.33 -16.45 -9.66
CA ASP A 172 4.76 -16.11 -9.64
C ASP A 172 5.21 -15.76 -8.21
N ASN A 173 4.49 -14.86 -7.56
CA ASN A 173 4.77 -14.44 -6.17
C ASN A 173 4.64 -15.62 -5.19
N TYR A 174 3.63 -16.48 -5.36
CA TYR A 174 3.47 -17.66 -4.52
C TYR A 174 4.61 -18.68 -4.75
N THR A 175 5.08 -18.81 -5.98
CA THR A 175 6.23 -19.67 -6.32
C THR A 175 7.51 -19.15 -5.67
N ALA A 176 7.74 -17.83 -5.70
CA ALA A 176 8.87 -17.20 -5.01
C ALA A 176 8.79 -17.38 -3.48
N LEU A 177 7.59 -17.21 -2.89
CA LEU A 177 7.37 -17.43 -1.46
C LEU A 177 7.65 -18.90 -1.07
N ARG A 178 7.16 -19.84 -1.87
CA ARG A 178 7.41 -21.28 -1.67
C ARG A 178 8.90 -21.61 -1.80
N TRP A 179 9.60 -21.00 -2.76
CA TRP A 179 11.04 -21.18 -2.91
C TRP A 179 11.79 -20.63 -1.68
N LEU A 180 11.49 -19.42 -1.23
CA LEU A 180 12.09 -18.81 -0.04
C LEU A 180 11.88 -19.69 1.20
N TYR A 181 10.65 -20.17 1.40
CA TYR A 181 10.29 -21.04 2.53
C TYR A 181 11.03 -22.39 2.50
N LYS A 182 11.13 -23.03 1.32
CA LYS A 182 11.80 -24.32 1.16
C LYS A 182 13.30 -24.24 1.32
N ASN A 183 13.91 -23.14 0.86
CA ASN A 183 15.37 -22.94 0.90
C ASN A 183 15.84 -22.11 2.11
N SER A 184 14.97 -21.90 3.10
CA SER A 184 15.27 -21.05 4.25
C SER A 184 16.53 -21.47 5.02
N ASP A 185 16.79 -22.77 5.16
CA ASP A 185 17.98 -23.29 5.85
C ASP A 185 19.26 -22.95 5.08
N GLU A 186 19.29 -23.08 3.75
CA GLU A 186 20.40 -22.69 2.88
C GLU A 186 20.62 -21.18 2.92
N LEU A 187 19.52 -20.42 2.89
CA LEU A 187 19.54 -18.95 2.93
C LEU A 187 19.82 -18.37 4.32
N GLY A 188 19.92 -19.21 5.35
CA GLY A 188 20.10 -18.76 6.74
C GLY A 188 18.87 -18.04 7.30
N VAL A 189 17.68 -18.31 6.75
CA VAL A 189 16.41 -17.68 7.14
C VAL A 189 15.68 -18.54 8.15
N ASP A 190 15.09 -17.90 9.15
CA ASP A 190 14.08 -18.52 9.99
C ASP A 190 12.73 -18.52 9.25
N ARG A 191 12.25 -19.70 8.84
CA ARG A 191 11.00 -19.86 8.07
C ARG A 191 9.73 -19.40 8.78
N LYS A 192 9.81 -19.17 10.09
CA LYS A 192 8.70 -18.58 10.88
C LYS A 192 8.70 -17.06 10.83
N ARG A 193 9.81 -16.45 10.40
CA ARG A 193 9.98 -14.99 10.36
C ARG A 193 10.09 -14.47 8.93
N ILE A 194 9.14 -14.88 8.08
CA ILE A 194 8.98 -14.38 6.70
C ILE A 194 7.86 -13.34 6.70
N ALA A 195 8.21 -12.09 6.43
CA ALA A 195 7.26 -11.02 6.14
C ALA A 195 7.18 -10.77 4.63
N ILE A 196 6.06 -10.28 4.18
CA ILE A 196 5.83 -9.88 2.79
C ILE A 196 5.44 -8.41 2.71
N GLY A 197 5.66 -7.76 1.59
CA GLY A 197 5.27 -6.36 1.45
C GLY A 197 5.60 -5.80 0.08
N GLY A 198 5.15 -4.58 -0.13
CA GLY A 198 5.43 -3.82 -1.33
C GLY A 198 4.64 -2.52 -1.38
N GLU A 199 4.96 -1.70 -2.35
CA GLU A 199 4.35 -0.41 -2.59
C GLU A 199 3.35 -0.46 -3.76
N SER A 200 2.26 0.28 -3.67
CA SER A 200 1.29 0.46 -4.75
C SER A 200 0.71 -0.90 -5.22
N ALA A 201 0.81 -1.25 -6.49
CA ALA A 201 0.45 -2.57 -7.01
C ALA A 201 1.21 -3.71 -6.31
N GLY A 202 2.43 -3.48 -5.81
CA GLY A 202 3.17 -4.43 -4.99
C GLY A 202 2.52 -4.68 -3.63
N GLY A 203 1.94 -3.66 -3.03
CA GLY A 203 1.09 -3.78 -1.85
C GLY A 203 -0.17 -4.62 -2.14
N SER A 204 -0.79 -4.43 -3.32
CA SER A 204 -1.90 -5.29 -3.77
C SER A 204 -1.49 -6.75 -3.90
N HIS A 205 -0.35 -7.00 -4.55
CA HIS A 205 0.20 -8.35 -4.68
C HIS A 205 0.50 -8.97 -3.31
N SER A 206 0.98 -8.17 -2.34
CA SER A 206 1.20 -8.62 -0.97
C SER A 206 -0.11 -9.02 -0.29
N ALA A 207 -1.15 -8.22 -0.40
CA ALA A 207 -2.46 -8.53 0.16
C ALA A 207 -3.08 -9.78 -0.50
N MET A 208 -3.01 -9.89 -1.84
CA MET A 208 -3.45 -11.09 -2.57
C MET A 208 -2.66 -12.33 -2.16
N LEU A 209 -1.35 -12.22 -2.00
CA LEU A 209 -0.47 -13.30 -1.58
C LEU A 209 -0.77 -13.75 -0.15
N ALA A 210 -1.02 -12.82 0.77
CA ALA A 210 -1.43 -13.13 2.14
C ALA A 210 -2.74 -13.91 2.18
N ILE A 211 -3.74 -13.49 1.39
CA ILE A 211 -5.02 -14.19 1.24
C ILE A 211 -4.80 -15.61 0.68
N ALA A 212 -4.04 -15.73 -0.40
CA ALA A 212 -3.76 -17.03 -1.03
C ALA A 212 -2.99 -17.97 -0.09
N ALA A 213 -2.01 -17.48 0.66
CA ALA A 213 -1.23 -18.27 1.61
C ALA A 213 -2.08 -18.75 2.78
N ARG A 214 -2.95 -17.88 3.33
CA ARG A 214 -3.93 -18.28 4.35
C ARG A 214 -4.86 -19.37 3.86
N ASP A 215 -5.40 -19.23 2.66
CA ASP A 215 -6.40 -20.16 2.11
C ASP A 215 -5.77 -21.51 1.73
N ARG A 216 -4.54 -21.49 1.21
CA ARG A 216 -3.76 -22.71 0.89
C ARG A 216 -3.20 -23.40 2.14
N ARG A 217 -2.98 -22.70 3.25
CA ARG A 217 -2.46 -23.21 4.53
C ARG A 217 -1.12 -23.94 4.42
N GLU A 218 -0.29 -23.55 3.46
CA GLU A 218 1.00 -24.23 3.22
C GLU A 218 2.18 -23.48 3.86
N ILE A 219 2.13 -22.14 3.85
CA ILE A 219 3.25 -21.28 4.26
C ILE A 219 2.72 -20.19 5.19
N PRO A 220 3.16 -20.15 6.45
CA PRO A 220 2.81 -19.07 7.35
C PRO A 220 3.54 -17.77 6.94
N ILE A 221 2.81 -16.66 6.99
CA ILE A 221 3.36 -15.32 6.81
C ILE A 221 3.29 -14.60 8.15
N LEU A 222 4.43 -14.06 8.59
CA LEU A 222 4.52 -13.38 9.87
C LEU A 222 3.83 -12.01 9.87
N PHE A 223 3.98 -11.26 8.79
CA PHE A 223 3.56 -9.86 8.71
C PHE A 223 3.38 -9.43 7.25
N GLN A 224 2.47 -8.48 7.00
CA GLN A 224 2.36 -7.80 5.72
C GLN A 224 2.56 -6.28 5.85
N LEU A 225 3.48 -5.75 5.04
CA LEU A 225 3.81 -4.33 4.94
C LEU A 225 3.20 -3.76 3.65
N LEU A 226 2.11 -3.01 3.77
CA LEU A 226 1.37 -2.46 2.65
C LEU A 226 1.61 -0.95 2.58
N ILE A 227 2.39 -0.52 1.58
CA ILE A 227 2.73 0.88 1.37
C ILE A 227 1.84 1.43 0.25
N TYR A 228 0.93 2.33 0.57
CA TYR A 228 -0.13 2.90 -0.30
C TYR A 228 -0.67 1.88 -1.31
N PRO A 229 -1.20 0.73 -0.85
CA PRO A 229 -1.56 -0.37 -1.73
C PRO A 229 -2.78 -0.04 -2.61
N ALA A 230 -2.78 -0.47 -3.88
CA ALA A 230 -3.98 -0.44 -4.72
C ALA A 230 -4.86 -1.66 -4.40
N LEU A 231 -5.92 -1.52 -3.62
CA LEU A 231 -6.69 -2.65 -3.08
C LEU A 231 -8.04 -2.84 -3.74
N ASP A 232 -8.59 -1.81 -4.42
CA ASP A 232 -9.96 -1.80 -4.93
C ASP A 232 -10.00 -1.33 -6.40
N ASP A 233 -10.38 -2.22 -7.30
CA ASP A 233 -10.51 -1.91 -8.73
C ASP A 233 -11.65 -0.92 -9.06
N ARG A 234 -12.53 -0.64 -8.08
CA ARG A 234 -13.63 0.33 -8.22
C ARG A 234 -13.16 1.77 -8.05
N THR A 235 -12.02 2.02 -7.38
CA THR A 235 -11.48 3.36 -7.12
C THR A 235 -11.12 4.07 -8.42
N GLY A 236 -11.72 5.24 -8.64
CA GLY A 236 -11.59 6.01 -9.87
C GLY A 236 -12.28 5.39 -11.10
N SER A 237 -13.02 4.30 -10.92
CA SER A 237 -13.91 3.71 -11.93
C SER A 237 -15.38 3.88 -11.52
N THR A 238 -15.96 2.93 -10.81
CA THR A 238 -17.35 3.03 -10.30
C THR A 238 -17.43 3.76 -8.94
N ARG A 239 -16.31 3.83 -8.18
CA ARG A 239 -16.19 4.68 -7.01
C ARG A 239 -15.50 5.98 -7.40
N GLN A 240 -16.24 7.09 -7.34
CA GLN A 240 -15.68 8.42 -7.56
C GLN A 240 -14.84 8.83 -6.35
N VAL A 241 -13.74 9.53 -6.61
CA VAL A 241 -12.88 10.09 -5.57
C VAL A 241 -12.95 11.62 -5.58
N PRO A 242 -12.72 12.30 -4.46
CA PRO A 242 -12.63 13.76 -4.43
C PRO A 242 -11.62 14.29 -5.45
N PRO A 243 -11.91 15.45 -6.10
CA PRO A 243 -11.11 15.94 -7.22
C PRO A 243 -9.68 16.37 -6.86
N PHE A 244 -9.36 16.48 -5.58
CA PHE A 244 -8.01 16.81 -5.10
C PHE A 244 -7.16 15.55 -4.78
N MET A 245 -7.77 14.36 -4.79
CA MET A 245 -7.06 13.08 -4.59
C MET A 245 -6.58 12.50 -5.93
N GLY A 246 -5.43 11.83 -5.92
CA GLY A 246 -4.89 11.16 -7.10
C GLY A 246 -4.52 12.12 -8.24
N GLN A 247 -4.09 13.34 -7.92
CA GLN A 247 -3.67 14.33 -8.92
C GLN A 247 -2.20 14.17 -9.33
N PHE A 248 -1.38 13.52 -8.51
CA PHE A 248 0.05 13.40 -8.71
C PHE A 248 0.48 11.94 -8.79
N VAL A 249 1.40 11.64 -9.68
CA VAL A 249 2.02 10.33 -9.92
C VAL A 249 1.04 9.27 -10.43
N TRP A 250 -0.01 8.94 -9.67
CA TRP A 250 -1.01 7.95 -10.06
C TRP A 250 -2.43 8.51 -9.99
N ASN A 251 -3.12 8.47 -11.10
CA ASN A 251 -4.46 9.04 -11.25
C ASN A 251 -5.52 7.98 -11.58
N ALA A 252 -6.79 8.38 -11.51
CA ALA A 252 -7.93 7.49 -11.75
C ALA A 252 -7.90 6.81 -13.14
N ALA A 253 -7.41 7.48 -14.17
CA ALA A 253 -7.34 6.90 -15.53
C ALA A 253 -6.25 5.83 -15.62
N SER A 254 -5.07 6.08 -15.04
CA SER A 254 -4.01 5.08 -14.92
C SER A 254 -4.46 3.88 -14.09
N ASN A 255 -5.21 4.13 -13.00
CA ASN A 255 -5.75 3.07 -12.15
C ASN A 255 -6.73 2.17 -12.90
N ARG A 256 -7.67 2.76 -13.65
CA ARG A 256 -8.59 1.99 -14.52
C ARG A 256 -7.84 1.15 -15.54
N PHE A 257 -6.81 1.72 -16.18
CA PHE A 257 -5.99 0.99 -17.15
C PHE A 257 -5.26 -0.18 -16.50
N GLY A 258 -4.58 0.05 -15.37
CA GLY A 258 -3.84 -0.97 -14.64
C GLY A 258 -4.73 -2.14 -14.20
N TRP A 259 -5.84 -1.85 -13.52
CA TRP A 259 -6.78 -2.87 -13.09
C TRP A 259 -7.43 -3.61 -14.26
N THR A 260 -7.86 -2.90 -15.30
CA THR A 260 -8.43 -3.54 -16.51
C THR A 260 -7.44 -4.50 -17.14
N SER A 261 -6.18 -4.07 -17.28
CA SER A 261 -5.11 -4.90 -17.82
C SER A 261 -4.85 -6.13 -16.94
N PHE A 262 -4.83 -5.97 -15.62
CA PHE A 262 -4.57 -7.04 -14.67
C PHE A 262 -5.70 -8.06 -14.58
N LEU A 263 -6.94 -7.59 -14.54
CA LEU A 263 -8.12 -8.43 -14.39
C LEU A 263 -8.53 -9.13 -15.69
N GLY A 264 -8.19 -8.59 -16.85
CA GLY A 264 -8.70 -9.02 -18.16
C GLY A 264 -10.17 -8.66 -18.40
N VAL A 265 -10.76 -7.87 -17.48
CA VAL A 265 -12.12 -7.29 -17.59
C VAL A 265 -12.08 -5.83 -17.14
N PRO A 266 -13.02 -4.97 -17.55
CA PRO A 266 -13.03 -3.57 -17.14
C PRO A 266 -12.99 -3.38 -15.61
N ALA A 267 -12.17 -2.47 -15.13
CA ALA A 267 -12.10 -2.09 -13.73
C ALA A 267 -13.47 -1.64 -13.21
N GLY A 268 -13.88 -2.09 -12.04
CA GLY A 268 -15.21 -1.83 -11.49
C GLY A 268 -16.31 -2.75 -12.01
N SER A 269 -16.00 -3.75 -12.84
CA SER A 269 -16.99 -4.75 -13.29
C SER A 269 -17.70 -5.41 -12.10
N PRO A 270 -19.00 -5.73 -12.22
CA PRO A 270 -19.73 -6.41 -11.16
C PRO A 270 -19.08 -7.72 -10.72
N THR A 271 -18.51 -8.46 -11.68
CA THR A 271 -17.83 -9.72 -11.45
C THR A 271 -16.36 -9.61 -11.86
N VAL A 272 -15.48 -10.00 -10.96
CA VAL A 272 -14.02 -10.08 -11.18
C VAL A 272 -13.53 -11.48 -10.75
N PRO A 273 -12.35 -11.93 -11.22
CA PRO A 273 -11.79 -13.21 -10.77
C PRO A 273 -11.68 -13.26 -9.24
N ALA A 274 -12.06 -14.35 -8.64
CA ALA A 274 -12.04 -14.53 -7.19
C ALA A 274 -10.62 -14.39 -6.63
N GLY A 275 -10.45 -13.56 -5.59
CA GLY A 275 -9.15 -13.29 -4.97
C GLY A 275 -8.27 -12.27 -5.70
N ALA A 276 -8.70 -11.76 -6.87
CA ALA A 276 -7.92 -10.78 -7.64
C ALA A 276 -7.95 -9.38 -7.03
N VAL A 277 -8.98 -9.04 -6.27
CA VAL A 277 -9.17 -7.71 -5.68
C VAL A 277 -9.31 -7.84 -4.17
N PRO A 278 -8.29 -7.47 -3.36
CA PRO A 278 -8.29 -7.66 -1.91
C PRO A 278 -9.51 -7.02 -1.21
N ALA A 279 -9.92 -5.83 -1.65
CA ALA A 279 -11.08 -5.13 -1.08
C ALA A 279 -12.42 -5.84 -1.34
N ARG A 280 -12.49 -6.78 -2.28
CA ARG A 280 -13.71 -7.58 -2.56
C ARG A 280 -13.74 -8.93 -1.84
N VAL A 281 -12.65 -9.30 -1.16
CA VAL A 281 -12.62 -10.52 -0.35
C VAL A 281 -13.40 -10.28 0.93
N GLU A 282 -14.46 -11.06 1.16
CA GLU A 282 -15.36 -10.85 2.30
C GLU A 282 -14.69 -11.20 3.64
N ASN A 283 -14.07 -12.37 3.72
CA ASN A 283 -13.44 -12.86 4.95
C ASN A 283 -11.96 -12.51 5.00
N LEU A 284 -11.58 -11.60 5.89
CA LEU A 284 -10.19 -11.21 6.15
C LEU A 284 -9.63 -11.85 7.45
N ALA A 285 -10.40 -12.66 8.15
CA ALA A 285 -9.92 -13.32 9.37
C ALA A 285 -8.74 -14.26 9.07
N GLY A 286 -7.81 -14.32 10.02
CA GLY A 286 -6.61 -15.18 9.92
C GLY A 286 -5.53 -14.66 8.97
N LEU A 287 -5.66 -13.43 8.45
CA LEU A 287 -4.56 -12.76 7.76
C LEU A 287 -3.48 -12.35 8.77
N PRO A 288 -2.22 -12.21 8.33
CA PRO A 288 -1.13 -11.80 9.21
C PRO A 288 -1.31 -10.36 9.72
N PRO A 289 -0.71 -10.00 10.87
CA PRO A 289 -0.62 -8.61 11.32
C PRO A 289 -0.16 -7.71 10.20
N THR A 290 -0.75 -6.51 10.11
CA THR A 290 -0.65 -5.64 8.93
C THR A 290 -0.23 -4.22 9.30
N PHE A 291 0.67 -3.65 8.51
CA PHE A 291 0.89 -2.20 8.44
C PHE A 291 0.33 -1.67 7.12
N ILE A 292 -0.40 -0.56 7.19
CA ILE A 292 -0.84 0.21 6.03
C ILE A 292 -0.39 1.65 6.22
N GLY A 293 0.32 2.20 5.24
CA GLY A 293 0.69 3.62 5.23
C GLY A 293 0.35 4.26 3.90
N VAL A 294 -0.34 5.41 3.90
CA VAL A 294 -0.83 6.06 2.70
C VAL A 294 -0.82 7.59 2.82
N GLY A 295 -0.61 8.29 1.73
CA GLY A 295 -0.71 9.75 1.66
C GLY A 295 -2.16 10.22 1.71
N ALA A 296 -2.44 11.34 2.39
CA ALA A 296 -3.80 11.90 2.46
C ALA A 296 -4.31 12.44 1.10
N LEU A 297 -3.43 12.67 0.14
CA LEU A 297 -3.75 13.11 -1.23
C LEU A 297 -3.62 11.97 -2.26
N ASP A 298 -3.31 10.77 -1.79
CA ASP A 298 -3.21 9.57 -2.63
C ASP A 298 -4.60 9.16 -3.14
N LEU A 299 -4.64 8.60 -4.35
CA LEU A 299 -5.85 8.02 -4.93
C LEU A 299 -6.43 6.91 -4.05
N PHE A 300 -5.57 6.19 -3.34
CA PHE A 300 -5.91 4.97 -2.60
C PHE A 300 -6.31 5.20 -1.14
N VAL A 301 -6.26 6.43 -0.63
CA VAL A 301 -6.45 6.69 0.82
C VAL A 301 -7.79 6.16 1.35
N GLU A 302 -8.88 6.30 0.60
CA GLU A 302 -10.20 5.84 1.06
C GLU A 302 -10.29 4.32 1.14
N GLU A 303 -9.76 3.61 0.13
CA GLU A 303 -9.77 2.15 0.11
C GLU A 303 -8.84 1.55 1.16
N ASP A 304 -7.71 2.19 1.43
CA ASP A 304 -6.73 1.77 2.43
C ASP A 304 -7.28 1.91 3.86
N VAL A 305 -7.95 3.03 4.14
CA VAL A 305 -8.66 3.26 5.42
C VAL A 305 -9.77 2.22 5.61
N GLU A 306 -10.57 1.96 4.58
CA GLU A 306 -11.64 0.98 4.64
C GLU A 306 -11.10 -0.45 4.80
N TYR A 307 -10.03 -0.80 4.10
CA TYR A 307 -9.42 -2.12 4.23
C TYR A 307 -8.82 -2.33 5.62
N ALA A 308 -8.13 -1.30 6.18
CA ALA A 308 -7.63 -1.33 7.55
C ALA A 308 -8.76 -1.55 8.57
N ARG A 309 -9.88 -0.83 8.43
CA ARG A 309 -11.06 -1.00 9.28
C ARG A 309 -11.58 -2.44 9.22
N ARG A 310 -11.70 -3.01 8.02
CA ARG A 310 -12.17 -4.39 7.82
C ARG A 310 -11.21 -5.44 8.38
N LEU A 311 -9.90 -5.20 8.33
CA LEU A 311 -8.91 -6.06 8.97
C LEU A 311 -9.11 -6.06 10.50
N LEU A 312 -9.29 -4.87 11.10
CA LEU A 312 -9.57 -4.73 12.54
C LEU A 312 -10.87 -5.43 12.94
N ASP A 313 -11.95 -5.27 12.16
CA ASP A 313 -13.23 -5.94 12.38
C ASP A 313 -13.08 -7.48 12.29
N ALA A 314 -12.16 -7.97 11.48
CA ALA A 314 -11.85 -9.40 11.34
C ALA A 314 -10.87 -9.92 12.42
N GLY A 315 -10.47 -9.08 13.38
CA GLY A 315 -9.54 -9.45 14.45
C GLY A 315 -8.09 -9.53 14.03
N VAL A 316 -7.72 -8.90 12.91
CA VAL A 316 -6.33 -8.83 12.43
C VAL A 316 -5.65 -7.59 13.04
N PRO A 317 -4.54 -7.74 13.79
CA PRO A 317 -3.79 -6.60 14.30
C PRO A 317 -3.33 -5.70 13.15
N THR A 318 -3.75 -4.44 13.16
CA THR A 318 -3.52 -3.53 12.03
C THR A 318 -3.04 -2.17 12.53
N GLU A 319 -1.96 -1.68 11.93
CA GLU A 319 -1.43 -0.34 12.13
C GLU A 319 -1.67 0.47 10.85
N LEU A 320 -2.39 1.60 10.96
CA LEU A 320 -2.72 2.48 9.83
C LEU A 320 -2.13 3.86 10.04
N HIS A 321 -1.44 4.38 9.03
CA HIS A 321 -0.94 5.75 8.99
C HIS A 321 -1.41 6.47 7.74
N VAL A 322 -2.12 7.58 7.92
CA VAL A 322 -2.48 8.52 6.85
C VAL A 322 -1.56 9.74 6.97
N ILE A 323 -0.77 10.00 5.95
CA ILE A 323 0.29 11.03 5.96
C ILE A 323 -0.25 12.33 5.36
N PRO A 324 -0.41 13.40 6.16
CA PRO A 324 -0.93 14.68 5.66
C PRO A 324 -0.04 15.25 4.55
N GLY A 325 -0.65 15.85 3.53
CA GLY A 325 0.04 16.53 2.44
C GLY A 325 0.82 15.64 1.48
N ALA A 326 0.82 14.32 1.69
CA ALA A 326 1.54 13.36 0.87
C ALA A 326 0.66 12.80 -0.25
N TYR A 327 1.23 12.64 -1.44
CA TYR A 327 0.63 12.04 -2.62
C TYR A 327 1.23 10.65 -2.88
N HIS A 328 0.75 9.93 -3.90
CA HIS A 328 1.23 8.58 -4.23
C HIS A 328 2.73 8.52 -4.51
N GLY A 329 3.48 7.66 -3.85
CA GLY A 329 4.91 7.48 -4.09
C GLY A 329 5.81 8.63 -3.60
N PHE A 330 5.30 9.52 -2.77
CA PHE A 330 6.02 10.72 -2.30
C PHE A 330 7.40 10.42 -1.72
N ASP A 331 7.53 9.34 -1.00
CA ASP A 331 8.76 8.91 -0.33
C ASP A 331 9.82 8.36 -1.29
N VAL A 332 9.38 7.83 -2.43
CA VAL A 332 10.27 7.36 -3.52
C VAL A 332 10.81 8.53 -4.31
N PHE A 333 9.96 9.50 -4.64
CA PHE A 333 10.33 10.65 -5.46
C PHE A 333 11.04 11.75 -4.67
N VAL A 334 10.76 11.88 -3.38
CA VAL A 334 11.36 12.90 -2.50
C VAL A 334 11.86 12.25 -1.20
N PRO A 335 12.81 11.31 -1.28
CA PRO A 335 13.24 10.52 -0.12
C PRO A 335 13.86 11.38 1.00
N ASP A 336 14.41 12.56 0.66
CA ASP A 336 15.05 13.45 1.60
C ASP A 336 14.11 14.37 2.37
N ALA A 337 12.84 14.50 1.96
CA ALA A 337 11.85 15.29 2.68
C ALA A 337 11.64 14.75 4.11
N ALA A 338 11.40 15.66 5.06
CA ALA A 338 11.18 15.27 6.45
C ALA A 338 9.99 14.31 6.60
N VAL A 339 8.92 14.54 5.84
CA VAL A 339 7.73 13.69 5.82
C VAL A 339 8.05 12.27 5.28
N SER A 340 8.90 12.16 4.28
CA SER A 340 9.33 10.88 3.69
C SER A 340 10.21 10.09 4.66
N LYS A 341 11.17 10.75 5.32
CA LYS A 341 12.02 10.13 6.35
C LYS A 341 11.18 9.62 7.53
N ARG A 342 10.22 10.44 8.00
CA ARG A 342 9.31 10.00 9.06
C ARG A 342 8.47 8.80 8.64
N PHE A 343 7.99 8.78 7.43
CA PHE A 343 7.24 7.64 6.90
C PHE A 343 8.11 6.38 6.84
N ALA A 344 9.35 6.49 6.38
CA ALA A 344 10.31 5.40 6.38
C ALA A 344 10.61 4.86 7.80
N GLU A 345 10.69 5.73 8.80
CA GLU A 345 10.83 5.35 10.21
C GLU A 345 9.62 4.53 10.71
N LEU A 346 8.40 4.93 10.35
CA LEU A 346 7.16 4.25 10.77
C LEU A 346 7.12 2.81 10.27
N TRP A 347 7.24 2.59 8.96
CA TRP A 347 7.16 1.25 8.41
C TRP A 347 8.38 0.38 8.78
N THR A 348 9.58 0.96 8.90
CA THR A 348 10.77 0.26 9.40
C THR A 348 10.55 -0.22 10.84
N ALA A 349 10.02 0.65 11.70
CA ALA A 349 9.74 0.29 13.08
C ALA A 349 8.68 -0.83 13.18
N ALA A 350 7.63 -0.78 12.36
CA ALA A 350 6.62 -1.82 12.31
C ALA A 350 7.20 -3.18 11.90
N LEU A 351 8.01 -3.21 10.84
CA LEU A 351 8.65 -4.43 10.36
C LEU A 351 9.64 -5.01 11.39
N ARG A 352 10.44 -4.15 12.04
CA ARG A 352 11.36 -4.58 13.13
C ARG A 352 10.60 -5.16 14.32
N ARG A 353 9.48 -4.54 14.75
CA ARG A 353 8.64 -5.09 15.82
C ARG A 353 8.09 -6.47 15.44
N ALA A 354 7.60 -6.62 14.21
CA ALA A 354 7.11 -7.89 13.72
C ALA A 354 8.20 -8.99 13.78
N PHE A 355 9.40 -8.68 13.31
CA PHE A 355 10.52 -9.62 13.36
C PHE A 355 11.00 -9.95 14.78
N ALA A 356 10.83 -9.06 15.74
CA ALA A 356 11.21 -9.31 17.11
C ALA A 356 10.18 -10.16 17.88
N ALA A 357 8.94 -10.21 17.42
CA ALA A 357 7.84 -10.95 18.05
C ALA A 357 7.67 -12.39 17.53
N GLY A 358 8.30 -12.75 16.41
CA GLY A 358 8.17 -14.03 15.72
C GLY A 358 9.27 -15.07 16.04
#